data_96f84ac0f59cd43fa2ccb007b0fd79ff
#
_entry.id   96f84ac0f59cd43fa2ccb007b0fd79ff
#
_cell.length_a   1.000
_cell.length_b   1.000
_cell.length_c   1.000
_cell.angle_alpha   90.00
_cell.angle_beta   90.00
_cell.angle_gamma   90.00
#
_symmetry.space_group_name_H-M   'P 1'
#
loop_
_entity.id
_entity.type
_entity.pdbx_description
1 polymer ?
#
loop_
_entity_poly.entity_id
_entity_poly.type
_entity_poly.pdbx_seq_one_letter_code
_entity_poly.pdbx_strand_id
1 'polypeptide(L)'
;TNEERFRTSLESTTKLDLDWFFDPWLHDTRIMDYGINSWEKYENEDGSWTVELELRNHGNRYMPLIIETEMEDGNIHRDWWKDHLWRFRDTLRYDLPSDPVRVTLDPDVQTVDVDYRNNTTEMKTSFLFDWPGLSYNPRNEFVYRWMPTLYYHELDGLTPGLRLDRTYGHWEWVRFRLNYATVSDPDSDNNIYWSIGGWRQPVHILPRTKFHYWMFHQPGLQEIGFQAERSWSRVYGSPPYHTTKIGLYLQPEIDTARTNVYDPGKLALLYLKHSVGIGSFDLETEISSSVGPYSTWDFHRVTETVSFEWSRSLRTSKFWDDMLKLTMVGVRSRFIFGKTWADNSGLPNQEGYNIEGNGSADMFRRSYLRDESSFFGLTEFNHHYHMPGEGNIRGFVGKGEPGADALTALSTEIYVRPPALQKGYFDDHPLTLELALFGDGGIFWNGRDTRTLADAGLGFRLKGKLFEKDLFLRVDIPFLWAALYNYENEQDHNKSNEEVKDYQSWLISFQRGI
;
A
#
# COMPACT_ATOMS: atom_id res chain seq x y z
N THR A 1 0.67 38.03 -2.30
CA THR A 1 -0.10 37.97 -3.55
C THR A 1 -1.52 37.61 -3.20
N ASN A 2 -2.44 38.52 -3.46
CA ASN A 2 -3.83 38.34 -3.15
C ASN A 2 -4.48 37.73 -4.40
N GLU A 3 -5.24 36.64 -4.24
CA GLU A 3 -6.04 35.98 -5.28
C GLU A 3 -6.84 36.99 -6.11
N GLU A 4 -7.53 37.90 -5.45
CA GLU A 4 -8.32 38.96 -6.06
C GLU A 4 -7.51 39.80 -7.06
N ARG A 5 -6.28 40.18 -6.71
CA ARG A 5 -5.40 40.93 -7.64
C ARG A 5 -4.99 40.11 -8.85
N PHE A 6 -4.72 38.81 -8.64
CA PHE A 6 -4.36 37.92 -9.73
C PHE A 6 -5.54 37.75 -10.70
N ARG A 7 -6.73 37.48 -10.16
CA ARG A 7 -7.97 37.37 -10.91
C ARG A 7 -8.28 38.65 -11.71
N THR A 8 -8.32 39.81 -11.04
CA THR A 8 -8.55 41.11 -11.69
C THR A 8 -7.54 41.39 -12.82
N SER A 9 -6.27 41.02 -12.62
CA SER A 9 -5.24 41.16 -13.67
C SER A 9 -5.52 40.28 -14.88
N LEU A 10 -5.92 39.03 -14.68
CA LEU A 10 -6.29 38.11 -15.76
C LEU A 10 -7.54 38.58 -16.49
N GLU A 11 -8.59 38.96 -15.77
CA GLU A 11 -9.86 39.46 -16.35
C GLU A 11 -9.64 40.74 -17.13
N SER A 12 -8.80 41.64 -16.63
CA SER A 12 -8.44 42.88 -17.37
C SER A 12 -7.69 42.60 -18.66
N THR A 13 -6.90 41.53 -18.72
CA THR A 13 -6.10 41.13 -19.88
C THR A 13 -6.93 40.34 -20.87
N THR A 14 -7.69 39.34 -20.40
CA THR A 14 -8.48 38.44 -21.24
C THR A 14 -9.84 39.00 -21.68
N LYS A 15 -10.34 39.99 -20.93
CA LYS A 15 -11.70 40.52 -21.05
C LYS A 15 -12.80 39.49 -20.79
N LEU A 16 -12.47 38.41 -20.08
CA LEU A 16 -13.38 37.33 -19.68
C LEU A 16 -13.72 37.49 -18.21
N ASP A 17 -14.94 37.19 -17.84
CA ASP A 17 -15.32 36.91 -16.45
C ASP A 17 -14.81 35.54 -16.09
N LEU A 18 -13.99 35.44 -15.05
CA LEU A 18 -13.36 34.20 -14.59
C LEU A 18 -13.93 33.69 -13.24
N ASP A 19 -15.08 34.20 -12.80
CA ASP A 19 -15.76 33.73 -11.59
C ASP A 19 -16.06 32.24 -11.65
N TRP A 20 -16.53 31.76 -12.80
CA TRP A 20 -16.81 30.35 -13.04
C TRP A 20 -15.59 29.43 -12.86
N PHE A 21 -14.39 29.98 -13.00
CA PHE A 21 -13.13 29.22 -12.81
C PHE A 21 -12.64 29.33 -11.37
N PHE A 22 -12.41 30.57 -10.86
CA PHE A 22 -11.78 30.78 -9.57
C PHE A 22 -12.63 30.28 -8.41
N ASP A 23 -13.91 30.61 -8.37
CA ASP A 23 -14.76 30.27 -7.23
C ASP A 23 -14.90 28.75 -7.00
N PRO A 24 -15.20 27.93 -8.03
CA PRO A 24 -15.28 26.49 -7.84
C PRO A 24 -13.93 25.82 -7.54
N TRP A 25 -12.83 26.40 -8.04
CA TRP A 25 -11.52 25.75 -7.91
C TRP A 25 -10.82 26.06 -6.59
N LEU A 26 -11.00 27.25 -6.05
CA LEU A 26 -10.30 27.70 -4.85
C LEU A 26 -11.15 27.65 -3.59
N HIS A 27 -12.48 27.79 -3.69
CA HIS A 27 -13.38 27.95 -2.57
C HIS A 27 -14.38 26.81 -2.39
N ASP A 28 -14.34 25.79 -3.25
CA ASP A 28 -15.33 24.72 -3.28
C ASP A 28 -14.69 23.34 -3.32
N THR A 29 -15.40 22.35 -2.79
CA THR A 29 -15.04 20.93 -2.82
C THR A 29 -15.89 20.12 -3.81
N ARG A 30 -16.62 20.79 -4.68
CA ARG A 30 -17.44 20.14 -5.71
C ARG A 30 -16.61 19.26 -6.63
N ILE A 31 -17.20 18.16 -7.06
CA ILE A 31 -16.57 17.15 -7.93
C ILE A 31 -16.99 17.45 -9.37
N MET A 32 -16.02 17.36 -10.28
CA MET A 32 -16.27 17.35 -11.71
C MET A 32 -16.39 15.93 -12.21
N ASP A 33 -17.45 15.65 -12.96
CA ASP A 33 -17.69 14.35 -13.58
C ASP A 33 -18.75 14.50 -14.66
N TYR A 34 -18.27 14.59 -15.87
CA TYR A 34 -19.11 14.58 -17.06
C TYR A 34 -19.11 13.19 -17.68
N GLY A 35 -20.21 12.78 -18.26
CA GLY A 35 -20.30 11.50 -18.92
C GLY A 35 -21.25 11.48 -20.10
N ILE A 36 -20.99 10.57 -21.01
CA ILE A 36 -21.88 10.21 -22.09
C ILE A 36 -22.92 9.24 -21.52
N ASN A 37 -24.18 9.68 -21.48
CA ASN A 37 -25.28 8.84 -20.98
C ASN A 37 -25.77 7.88 -22.07
N SER A 38 -25.92 8.39 -23.29
CA SER A 38 -26.23 7.62 -24.48
C SER A 38 -25.73 8.34 -25.71
N TRP A 39 -25.54 7.61 -26.80
CA TRP A 39 -25.28 8.17 -28.10
C TRP A 39 -25.94 7.34 -29.20
N GLU A 40 -26.40 8.02 -30.24
CA GLU A 40 -26.99 7.42 -31.40
C GLU A 40 -26.38 8.05 -32.65
N LYS A 41 -26.32 7.30 -33.75
CA LYS A 41 -25.84 7.77 -35.04
C LYS A 41 -26.72 7.23 -36.14
N TYR A 42 -26.94 8.04 -37.13
CA TYR A 42 -27.72 7.65 -38.29
C TYR A 42 -27.22 8.33 -39.56
N GLU A 43 -27.24 7.57 -40.65
CA GLU A 43 -26.85 8.06 -41.96
C GLU A 43 -28.00 8.88 -42.59
N ASN A 44 -27.67 10.02 -43.16
CA ASN A 44 -28.60 10.91 -43.85
C ASN A 44 -28.70 10.54 -45.31
N GLU A 45 -29.77 11.03 -46.00
CA GLU A 45 -30.01 10.78 -47.43
C GLU A 45 -28.87 11.29 -48.33
N ASP A 46 -28.11 12.28 -47.88
CA ASP A 46 -26.98 12.87 -48.60
C ASP A 46 -25.63 12.16 -48.34
N GLY A 47 -25.65 11.08 -47.56
CA GLY A 47 -24.44 10.32 -47.19
C GLY A 47 -23.66 10.93 -46.02
N SER A 48 -24.11 12.01 -45.42
CA SER A 48 -23.60 12.52 -44.15
C SER A 48 -24.16 11.71 -42.97
N TRP A 49 -23.54 11.86 -41.79
CA TRP A 49 -23.97 11.18 -40.58
C TRP A 49 -24.38 12.22 -39.54
N THR A 50 -25.47 11.98 -38.84
CA THR A 50 -25.85 12.77 -37.67
C THR A 50 -25.54 12.01 -36.41
N VAL A 51 -24.89 12.66 -35.46
CA VAL A 51 -24.68 12.17 -34.08
C VAL A 51 -25.65 12.89 -33.16
N GLU A 52 -26.32 12.11 -32.31
CA GLU A 52 -27.09 12.61 -31.19
C GLU A 52 -26.45 12.09 -29.91
N LEU A 53 -26.00 13.01 -29.05
CA LEU A 53 -25.20 12.72 -27.87
C LEU A 53 -25.91 13.26 -26.63
N GLU A 54 -26.36 12.37 -25.74
CA GLU A 54 -26.88 12.76 -24.43
C GLU A 54 -25.74 12.82 -23.42
N LEU A 55 -25.48 14.01 -22.89
CA LEU A 55 -24.46 14.30 -21.92
C LEU A 55 -25.08 14.45 -20.52
N ARG A 56 -24.34 14.03 -19.53
CA ARG A 56 -24.73 14.15 -18.13
C ARG A 56 -23.57 14.66 -17.29
N ASN A 57 -23.86 15.64 -16.43
CA ASN A 57 -22.97 16.01 -15.34
C ASN A 57 -23.34 15.19 -14.10
N HIS A 58 -22.53 14.20 -13.75
CA HIS A 58 -22.68 13.37 -12.54
C HIS A 58 -22.13 14.08 -11.31
N GLY A 59 -21.25 15.05 -11.52
CA GLY A 59 -20.73 15.92 -10.50
C GLY A 59 -21.60 17.14 -10.25
N ASN A 60 -21.02 18.15 -9.64
CA ASN A 60 -21.68 19.42 -9.34
C ASN A 60 -20.75 20.62 -9.61
N ARG A 61 -19.65 20.40 -10.32
CA ARG A 61 -18.76 21.42 -10.86
C ARG A 61 -18.94 21.53 -12.37
N TYR A 62 -18.81 22.73 -12.88
CA TYR A 62 -19.00 23.03 -14.30
C TYR A 62 -17.70 23.53 -14.89
N MET A 63 -17.31 23.00 -16.05
CA MET A 63 -16.19 23.46 -16.87
C MET A 63 -16.49 23.24 -18.35
N PRO A 64 -16.08 24.16 -19.24
CA PRO A 64 -16.05 23.89 -20.67
C PRO A 64 -15.11 22.73 -20.97
N LEU A 65 -15.47 21.88 -21.91
CA LEU A 65 -14.62 20.77 -22.34
C LEU A 65 -14.73 20.55 -23.86
N ILE A 66 -13.73 19.87 -24.40
CA ILE A 66 -13.70 19.48 -25.81
C ILE A 66 -14.44 18.15 -25.96
N ILE A 67 -15.28 18.07 -26.99
CA ILE A 67 -15.84 16.82 -27.48
C ILE A 67 -15.08 16.47 -28.75
N GLU A 68 -14.55 15.26 -28.79
CA GLU A 68 -13.89 14.71 -29.96
C GLU A 68 -14.69 13.56 -30.53
N THR A 69 -14.94 13.56 -31.83
CA THR A 69 -15.55 12.45 -32.54
C THR A 69 -14.57 11.94 -33.60
N GLU A 70 -14.19 10.70 -33.48
CA GLU A 70 -13.38 9.96 -34.44
C GLU A 70 -14.30 9.27 -35.44
N MET A 71 -13.97 9.38 -36.73
CA MET A 71 -14.73 8.82 -37.85
C MET A 71 -13.98 7.62 -38.46
N GLU A 72 -14.72 6.76 -39.18
CA GLU A 72 -14.19 5.55 -39.81
C GLU A 72 -13.03 5.83 -40.80
N ASP A 73 -13.07 6.97 -41.46
CA ASP A 73 -12.01 7.42 -42.38
C ASP A 73 -10.74 7.94 -41.68
N GLY A 74 -10.70 7.90 -40.34
CA GLY A 74 -9.60 8.35 -39.52
C GLY A 74 -9.59 9.87 -39.26
N ASN A 75 -10.54 10.63 -39.81
CA ASN A 75 -10.67 12.04 -39.52
C ASN A 75 -11.25 12.26 -38.10
N ILE A 76 -10.89 13.39 -37.51
CA ILE A 76 -11.31 13.79 -36.17
C ILE A 76 -12.07 15.10 -36.25
N HIS A 77 -13.27 15.13 -35.69
CA HIS A 77 -14.04 16.33 -35.44
C HIS A 77 -13.93 16.74 -33.99
N ARG A 78 -13.61 18.02 -33.71
CA ARG A 78 -13.54 18.58 -32.34
C ARG A 78 -14.45 19.81 -32.25
N ASP A 79 -15.23 19.85 -31.19
CA ASP A 79 -16.06 20.99 -30.82
C ASP A 79 -16.00 21.29 -29.33
N TRP A 80 -16.33 22.53 -28.96
CA TRP A 80 -16.37 22.96 -27.58
C TRP A 80 -17.79 22.84 -27.01
N TRP A 81 -17.94 22.07 -25.98
CA TRP A 81 -19.13 22.10 -25.13
C TRP A 81 -18.93 23.13 -24.03
N LYS A 82 -19.46 24.33 -24.20
CA LYS A 82 -19.33 25.47 -23.27
C LYS A 82 -20.68 26.08 -22.89
N ASP A 83 -21.71 25.80 -23.65
CA ASP A 83 -23.05 26.32 -23.45
C ASP A 83 -23.83 25.35 -22.56
N HIS A 84 -24.67 25.90 -21.66
CA HIS A 84 -25.51 25.10 -20.75
C HIS A 84 -24.78 24.16 -19.79
N LEU A 85 -23.52 24.39 -19.46
CA LEU A 85 -22.71 23.59 -18.53
C LEU A 85 -23.36 23.42 -17.14
N TRP A 86 -24.19 24.36 -16.71
CA TRP A 86 -24.97 24.34 -15.49
C TRP A 86 -26.13 23.34 -15.52
N ARG A 87 -26.49 22.80 -16.71
CA ARG A 87 -27.53 21.77 -16.84
C ARG A 87 -26.99 20.43 -16.38
N PHE A 88 -27.82 19.73 -15.64
CA PHE A 88 -27.53 18.37 -15.21
C PHE A 88 -27.49 17.37 -16.38
N ARG A 89 -28.24 17.65 -17.44
CA ARG A 89 -28.28 16.91 -18.72
C ARG A 89 -28.36 17.89 -19.88
N ASP A 90 -27.72 17.49 -20.97
CA ASP A 90 -27.79 18.22 -22.25
C ASP A 90 -27.79 17.23 -23.41
N THR A 91 -28.41 17.58 -24.51
CA THR A 91 -28.42 16.78 -25.73
C THR A 91 -27.81 17.59 -26.85
N LEU A 92 -26.74 17.10 -27.45
CA LEU A 92 -26.07 17.71 -28.57
C LEU A 92 -26.38 16.91 -29.83
N ARG A 93 -26.58 17.66 -30.93
CA ARG A 93 -26.80 17.08 -32.24
C ARG A 93 -25.93 17.81 -33.26
N TYR A 94 -25.16 17.07 -34.05
CA TYR A 94 -24.28 17.60 -35.07
C TYR A 94 -24.08 16.61 -36.21
N ASP A 95 -23.79 17.14 -37.42
CA ASP A 95 -23.62 16.34 -38.62
C ASP A 95 -22.13 16.18 -38.95
N LEU A 96 -21.79 15.02 -39.48
CA LEU A 96 -20.42 14.60 -39.80
C LEU A 96 -20.35 14.06 -41.24
N PRO A 97 -19.23 14.24 -41.93
CA PRO A 97 -19.09 13.79 -43.31
C PRO A 97 -18.89 12.29 -43.49
N SER A 98 -18.54 11.55 -42.41
CA SER A 98 -18.25 10.13 -42.43
C SER A 98 -18.77 9.43 -41.16
N ASP A 99 -18.87 8.10 -41.16
CA ASP A 99 -19.41 7.33 -40.06
C ASP A 99 -18.63 7.56 -38.75
N PRO A 100 -19.25 8.08 -37.67
CA PRO A 100 -18.62 8.25 -36.37
C PRO A 100 -18.44 6.91 -35.68
N VAL A 101 -17.21 6.61 -35.25
CA VAL A 101 -16.86 5.34 -34.58
C VAL A 101 -16.67 5.51 -33.07
N ARG A 102 -16.21 6.67 -32.61
CA ARG A 102 -15.99 6.94 -31.20
C ARG A 102 -16.22 8.40 -30.85
N VAL A 103 -16.85 8.65 -29.71
CA VAL A 103 -16.97 9.98 -29.12
C VAL A 103 -16.26 10.01 -27.79
N THR A 104 -15.47 11.06 -27.52
CA THR A 104 -14.69 11.23 -26.28
C THR A 104 -14.84 12.66 -25.77
N LEU A 105 -15.20 12.80 -24.50
CA LEU A 105 -15.19 14.05 -23.76
C LEU A 105 -13.81 14.26 -23.17
N ASP A 106 -13.28 15.49 -23.22
CA ASP A 106 -11.97 15.86 -22.73
C ASP A 106 -10.83 14.90 -23.18
N PRO A 107 -10.64 14.73 -24.50
CA PRO A 107 -9.67 13.78 -25.06
C PRO A 107 -8.23 14.07 -24.62
N ASP A 108 -7.92 15.33 -24.35
CA ASP A 108 -6.59 15.79 -23.96
C ASP A 108 -6.36 15.75 -22.43
N VAL A 109 -7.35 15.26 -21.65
CA VAL A 109 -7.29 15.13 -20.18
C VAL A 109 -6.93 16.46 -19.49
N GLN A 110 -7.51 17.56 -19.96
CA GLN A 110 -7.26 18.91 -19.44
C GLN A 110 -8.06 19.22 -18.18
N THR A 111 -9.13 18.48 -17.95
CA THR A 111 -9.98 18.65 -16.78
C THR A 111 -9.54 17.72 -15.63
N VAL A 112 -10.17 17.86 -14.48
CA VAL A 112 -9.97 16.96 -13.33
C VAL A 112 -11.20 16.07 -13.13
N ASP A 113 -11.71 15.56 -14.21
CA ASP A 113 -12.80 14.59 -14.14
C ASP A 113 -12.41 13.40 -13.25
N VAL A 114 -13.34 12.95 -12.42
CA VAL A 114 -13.08 11.87 -11.47
C VAL A 114 -13.40 10.49 -12.03
N ASP A 115 -14.08 10.40 -13.18
CA ASP A 115 -14.35 9.12 -13.83
C ASP A 115 -14.35 9.21 -15.37
N TYR A 116 -13.19 9.15 -15.98
CA TYR A 116 -13.06 9.16 -17.44
C TYR A 116 -13.68 7.95 -18.16
N ARG A 117 -14.19 6.94 -17.44
CA ARG A 117 -14.81 5.74 -18.06
C ARG A 117 -16.14 6.08 -18.72
N ASN A 118 -16.84 7.09 -18.21
CA ASN A 118 -18.09 7.59 -18.77
C ASN A 118 -17.88 8.69 -19.80
N ASN A 119 -16.62 9.14 -20.02
CA ASN A 119 -16.28 10.20 -20.97
C ASN A 119 -16.11 9.70 -22.41
N THR A 120 -16.23 8.42 -22.67
CA THR A 120 -16.03 7.87 -24.00
C THR A 120 -17.03 6.75 -24.29
N THR A 121 -17.42 6.64 -25.55
CA THR A 121 -18.28 5.56 -26.02
C THR A 121 -17.53 4.23 -26.10
N GLU A 122 -16.20 4.26 -26.22
CA GLU A 122 -15.33 3.09 -26.21
C GLU A 122 -14.04 3.40 -25.45
N MET A 123 -13.81 2.64 -24.35
CA MET A 123 -12.66 2.84 -23.48
C MET A 123 -11.38 2.30 -24.14
N LYS A 124 -10.38 3.15 -24.24
CA LYS A 124 -9.05 2.78 -24.72
C LYS A 124 -8.37 1.81 -23.74
N THR A 125 -7.69 0.81 -24.30
CA THR A 125 -6.97 -0.21 -23.54
C THR A 125 -5.56 -0.39 -24.10
N SER A 126 -4.56 -0.34 -23.22
CA SER A 126 -3.15 -0.56 -23.54
C SER A 126 -2.61 -1.82 -22.88
N PHE A 127 -1.84 -2.63 -23.62
CA PHE A 127 -1.14 -3.81 -23.12
C PHE A 127 0.36 -3.57 -23.19
N LEU A 128 1.04 -3.61 -22.03
CA LEU A 128 2.44 -3.26 -21.90
C LEU A 128 3.20 -4.35 -21.14
N PHE A 129 4.46 -4.57 -21.53
CA PHE A 129 5.39 -5.31 -20.69
C PHE A 129 5.83 -4.41 -19.53
N ASP A 130 5.75 -4.90 -18.26
CA ASP A 130 6.11 -4.13 -17.07
C ASP A 130 7.64 -4.06 -16.90
N TRP A 131 8.28 -3.27 -17.77
CA TRP A 131 9.71 -3.05 -17.70
C TRP A 131 10.06 -2.10 -16.54
N PRO A 132 11.12 -2.36 -15.77
CA PRO A 132 11.64 -1.38 -14.81
C PRO A 132 11.94 -0.04 -15.51
N GLY A 133 11.37 1.06 -15.02
CA GLY A 133 11.47 2.38 -15.63
C GLY A 133 10.31 2.80 -16.52
N LEU A 134 9.38 1.90 -16.81
CA LEU A 134 8.16 2.27 -17.51
C LEU A 134 7.19 2.98 -16.55
N SER A 135 7.06 4.29 -16.70
CA SER A 135 6.07 5.10 -15.98
C SER A 135 5.01 5.57 -16.98
N TYR A 136 3.97 4.77 -17.16
CA TYR A 136 2.82 5.11 -18.01
C TYR A 136 1.54 4.82 -17.24
N ASN A 137 0.87 5.86 -16.76
CA ASN A 137 -0.37 5.74 -15.99
C ASN A 137 -1.37 6.84 -16.37
N PRO A 138 -1.94 6.78 -17.58
CA PRO A 138 -2.94 7.71 -18.05
C PRO A 138 -4.21 7.63 -17.20
N ARG A 139 -5.00 8.71 -17.20
CA ARG A 139 -6.25 8.78 -16.43
C ARG A 139 -7.46 8.24 -17.19
N ASN A 140 -7.37 8.18 -18.51
CA ASN A 140 -8.47 7.94 -19.43
C ASN A 140 -8.40 6.61 -20.18
N GLU A 141 -7.58 5.66 -19.71
CA GLU A 141 -7.51 4.32 -20.31
C GLU A 141 -7.23 3.24 -19.29
N PHE A 142 -7.59 2.00 -19.64
CA PHE A 142 -7.13 0.82 -18.92
C PHE A 142 -5.75 0.43 -19.38
N VAL A 143 -4.82 0.29 -18.43
CA VAL A 143 -3.46 -0.17 -18.72
C VAL A 143 -3.26 -1.55 -18.10
N TYR A 144 -3.03 -2.54 -18.95
CA TYR A 144 -2.63 -3.88 -18.56
C TYR A 144 -1.11 -4.00 -18.67
N ARG A 145 -0.46 -4.35 -17.57
CA ARG A 145 0.98 -4.62 -17.51
C ARG A 145 1.21 -6.05 -17.14
N TRP A 146 2.05 -6.72 -17.89
CA TRP A 146 2.39 -8.10 -17.62
C TRP A 146 3.89 -8.28 -17.48
N MET A 147 4.31 -9.22 -16.64
CA MET A 147 5.70 -9.65 -16.53
C MET A 147 5.77 -11.11 -16.07
N PRO A 148 6.79 -11.86 -16.53
CA PRO A 148 7.09 -13.16 -15.93
C PRO A 148 7.58 -12.97 -14.49
N THR A 149 7.30 -13.95 -13.66
CA THR A 149 7.82 -14.05 -12.29
C THR A 149 8.59 -15.33 -12.12
N LEU A 150 9.63 -15.29 -11.31
CA LEU A 150 10.43 -16.45 -10.99
C LEU A 150 10.86 -16.35 -9.52
N TYR A 151 10.46 -17.32 -8.72
CA TYR A 151 10.87 -17.45 -7.33
C TYR A 151 11.56 -18.79 -7.11
N TYR A 152 12.33 -18.90 -6.06
CA TYR A 152 12.85 -20.16 -5.60
C TYR A 152 12.59 -20.29 -4.09
N HIS A 153 12.06 -21.43 -3.68
CA HIS A 153 11.85 -21.79 -2.29
C HIS A 153 12.30 -23.24 -2.07
N GLU A 154 12.75 -23.56 -0.88
CA GLU A 154 13.10 -24.96 -0.59
C GLU A 154 11.86 -25.87 -0.63
N LEU A 155 10.72 -25.37 -0.16
CA LEU A 155 9.45 -26.11 -0.17
C LEU A 155 8.90 -26.35 -1.58
N ASP A 156 8.96 -25.35 -2.44
CA ASP A 156 8.25 -25.32 -3.71
C ASP A 156 9.19 -25.47 -4.92
N GLY A 157 10.51 -25.43 -4.68
CA GLY A 157 11.53 -25.41 -5.71
C GLY A 157 11.47 -24.16 -6.57
N LEU A 158 11.81 -24.29 -7.84
CA LEU A 158 11.70 -23.20 -8.79
C LEU A 158 10.22 -22.95 -9.09
N THR A 159 9.79 -21.70 -8.96
CA THR A 159 8.39 -21.32 -9.09
C THR A 159 8.22 -20.25 -10.18
N PRO A 160 8.24 -20.66 -11.48
CA PRO A 160 7.94 -19.76 -12.57
C PRO A 160 6.47 -19.33 -12.57
N GLY A 161 6.21 -18.16 -13.13
CA GLY A 161 4.85 -17.65 -13.18
C GLY A 161 4.65 -16.41 -14.04
N LEU A 162 3.47 -15.85 -13.93
CA LEU A 162 3.04 -14.65 -14.64
C LEU A 162 2.33 -13.70 -13.67
N ARG A 163 2.65 -12.43 -13.76
CA ARG A 163 1.92 -11.34 -13.14
C ARG A 163 1.24 -10.48 -14.19
N LEU A 164 -0.02 -10.16 -13.97
CA LEU A 164 -0.81 -9.22 -14.75
C LEU A 164 -1.38 -8.16 -13.82
N ASP A 165 -1.05 -6.91 -14.06
CA ASP A 165 -1.60 -5.75 -13.37
C ASP A 165 -2.53 -4.99 -14.30
N ARG A 166 -3.72 -4.63 -13.84
CA ARG A 166 -4.61 -3.68 -14.50
C ARG A 166 -4.71 -2.42 -13.65
N THR A 167 -4.49 -1.27 -14.26
CA THR A 167 -4.69 0.03 -13.62
C THR A 167 -5.65 0.88 -14.43
N TYR A 168 -6.40 1.72 -13.72
CA TYR A 168 -7.19 2.78 -14.29
C TYR A 168 -6.91 4.07 -13.49
N GLY A 169 -6.08 4.93 -14.05
CA GLY A 169 -5.63 6.15 -13.39
C GLY A 169 -5.14 5.89 -11.96
N HIS A 170 -5.69 6.68 -11.01
CA HIS A 170 -5.43 6.55 -9.57
C HIS A 170 -6.62 5.98 -8.79
N TRP A 171 -7.62 5.41 -9.49
CA TRP A 171 -8.91 5.04 -8.91
C TRP A 171 -9.11 3.55 -8.76
N GLU A 172 -8.38 2.76 -9.55
CA GLU A 172 -8.48 1.31 -9.54
C GLU A 172 -7.14 0.67 -9.86
N TRP A 173 -6.85 -0.39 -9.14
CA TRP A 173 -5.72 -1.27 -9.40
C TRP A 173 -6.12 -2.70 -9.07
N VAL A 174 -5.80 -3.63 -9.96
CA VAL A 174 -6.03 -5.06 -9.81
C VAL A 174 -4.76 -5.80 -10.21
N ARG A 175 -4.35 -6.78 -9.43
CA ARG A 175 -3.24 -7.68 -9.72
C ARG A 175 -3.71 -9.11 -9.74
N PHE A 176 -3.35 -9.81 -10.77
CA PHE A 176 -3.44 -11.26 -10.87
C PHE A 176 -2.04 -11.85 -10.93
N ARG A 177 -1.83 -12.97 -10.24
CA ARG A 177 -0.61 -13.78 -10.31
C ARG A 177 -0.98 -15.23 -10.48
N LEU A 178 -0.18 -15.94 -11.29
CA LEU A 178 -0.25 -17.37 -11.47
C LEU A 178 1.17 -17.91 -11.45
N ASN A 179 1.46 -18.88 -10.59
CA ASN A 179 2.77 -19.48 -10.44
C ASN A 179 2.63 -21.00 -10.36
N TYR A 180 3.66 -21.73 -10.77
CA TYR A 180 3.73 -23.18 -10.71
C TYR A 180 4.96 -23.63 -9.92
N ALA A 181 4.74 -24.42 -8.84
CA ALA A 181 5.82 -25.02 -8.05
C ALA A 181 6.39 -26.24 -8.79
N THR A 182 7.71 -26.31 -8.92
CA THR A 182 8.37 -27.45 -9.58
C THR A 182 8.59 -28.63 -8.65
N VAL A 183 8.60 -28.40 -7.34
CA VAL A 183 8.62 -29.46 -6.33
C VAL A 183 7.18 -29.70 -5.89
N SER A 184 6.67 -30.90 -6.23
CA SER A 184 5.34 -31.32 -5.78
C SER A 184 5.41 -31.88 -4.37
N ASP A 185 4.45 -31.48 -3.55
CA ASP A 185 4.16 -32.17 -2.31
C ASP A 185 3.50 -33.52 -2.64
N PRO A 186 4.00 -34.66 -2.10
CA PRO A 186 3.34 -35.95 -2.28
C PRO A 186 1.89 -35.98 -1.79
N ASP A 187 1.53 -35.11 -0.85
CA ASP A 187 0.21 -35.03 -0.23
C ASP A 187 -0.66 -33.91 -0.84
N SER A 188 -0.15 -33.14 -1.80
CA SER A 188 -0.89 -32.06 -2.47
C SER A 188 -1.00 -32.32 -3.97
N ASP A 189 -2.21 -32.49 -4.46
CA ASP A 189 -2.52 -32.65 -5.88
C ASP A 189 -2.36 -31.37 -6.70
N ASN A 190 -2.01 -30.24 -6.08
CA ASN A 190 -2.03 -28.94 -6.74
C ASN A 190 -0.75 -28.12 -6.52
N ASN A 191 0.04 -28.01 -7.59
CA ASN A 191 1.26 -27.20 -7.63
C ASN A 191 1.02 -25.77 -8.15
N ILE A 192 -0.24 -25.38 -8.36
CA ILE A 192 -0.59 -24.07 -8.92
C ILE A 192 -0.91 -23.11 -7.79
N TYR A 193 -0.21 -21.99 -7.77
CA TYR A 193 -0.51 -20.84 -6.91
C TYR A 193 -1.17 -19.76 -7.72
N TRP A 194 -2.18 -19.15 -7.18
CA TRP A 194 -2.77 -17.97 -7.81
C TRP A 194 -3.20 -16.96 -6.76
N SER A 195 -3.17 -15.72 -7.15
CA SER A 195 -3.74 -14.65 -6.34
C SER A 195 -4.39 -13.60 -7.22
N ILE A 196 -5.49 -13.06 -6.75
CA ILE A 196 -6.11 -11.86 -7.28
C ILE A 196 -6.32 -10.89 -6.13
N GLY A 197 -5.96 -9.65 -6.33
CA GLY A 197 -6.18 -8.61 -5.33
C GLY A 197 -6.15 -7.24 -5.98
N GLY A 198 -6.76 -6.30 -5.31
CA GLY A 198 -6.83 -4.95 -5.83
C GLY A 198 -7.57 -4.00 -4.91
N TRP A 199 -7.75 -2.80 -5.39
CA TRP A 199 -8.58 -1.81 -4.74
C TRP A 199 -9.30 -0.94 -5.78
N ARG A 200 -10.41 -0.38 -5.34
CA ARG A 200 -11.20 0.59 -6.09
C ARG A 200 -11.69 1.70 -5.16
N GLN A 201 -11.66 2.93 -5.66
CA GLN A 201 -12.22 4.09 -4.98
C GLN A 201 -13.44 4.61 -5.74
N PRO A 202 -14.68 4.32 -5.30
CA PRO A 202 -15.90 4.82 -5.92
C PRO A 202 -16.16 6.26 -5.45
N VAL A 203 -15.58 7.23 -6.15
CA VAL A 203 -15.54 8.64 -5.75
C VAL A 203 -16.94 9.24 -5.61
N HIS A 204 -17.89 8.81 -6.44
CA HIS A 204 -19.27 9.34 -6.45
C HIS A 204 -20.11 8.90 -5.25
N ILE A 205 -19.87 7.65 -4.77
CA ILE A 205 -20.71 7.03 -3.73
C ILE A 205 -20.11 7.33 -2.37
N LEU A 206 -18.80 7.08 -2.23
CA LEU A 206 -18.06 7.22 -0.99
C LEU A 206 -16.71 7.88 -1.26
N PRO A 207 -16.66 9.22 -1.39
CA PRO A 207 -15.41 9.95 -1.60
C PRO A 207 -14.43 9.66 -0.48
N ARG A 208 -13.14 9.55 -0.82
CA ARG A 208 -12.02 9.23 0.09
C ARG A 208 -12.11 7.83 0.75
N THR A 209 -12.91 6.92 0.19
CA THR A 209 -13.00 5.54 0.67
C THR A 209 -12.45 4.61 -0.41
N LYS A 210 -11.49 3.77 -0.05
CA LYS A 210 -10.96 2.70 -0.89
C LYS A 210 -11.51 1.38 -0.41
N PHE A 211 -11.95 0.57 -1.34
CA PHE A 211 -12.34 -0.81 -1.09
C PHE A 211 -11.24 -1.71 -1.62
N HIS A 212 -10.62 -2.47 -0.74
CA HIS A 212 -9.61 -3.46 -1.04
C HIS A 212 -10.24 -4.84 -1.01
N TYR A 213 -9.80 -5.70 -1.89
CA TYR A 213 -10.21 -7.10 -1.93
C TYR A 213 -9.01 -7.94 -2.34
N TRP A 214 -8.95 -9.15 -1.80
CA TRP A 214 -7.93 -10.13 -2.17
C TRP A 214 -8.47 -11.54 -2.02
N MET A 215 -7.96 -12.40 -2.83
CA MET A 215 -8.14 -13.84 -2.74
C MET A 215 -6.86 -14.49 -3.23
N PHE A 216 -6.36 -15.45 -2.49
CA PHE A 216 -5.23 -16.25 -2.94
C PHE A 216 -5.39 -17.71 -2.52
N HIS A 217 -4.78 -18.56 -3.31
CA HIS A 217 -4.60 -19.97 -3.07
C HIS A 217 -3.13 -20.30 -3.21
N GLN A 218 -2.55 -20.84 -2.19
CA GLN A 218 -1.23 -21.45 -2.17
C GLN A 218 -1.29 -22.73 -1.33
N PRO A 219 -0.45 -23.75 -1.60
CA PRO A 219 -0.44 -24.94 -0.77
C PRO A 219 -0.32 -24.59 0.72
N GLY A 220 -1.19 -25.18 1.54
CA GLY A 220 -1.25 -24.95 2.97
C GLY A 220 -2.03 -23.70 3.41
N LEU A 221 -2.37 -22.76 2.52
CA LEU A 221 -3.11 -21.56 2.91
C LEU A 221 -3.97 -21.00 1.80
N GLN A 222 -5.24 -20.84 2.10
CA GLN A 222 -6.20 -20.10 1.27
C GLN A 222 -6.75 -18.91 2.05
N GLU A 223 -6.92 -17.78 1.38
CA GLU A 223 -7.49 -16.61 2.03
C GLU A 223 -8.34 -15.79 1.08
N ILE A 224 -9.45 -15.28 1.59
CA ILE A 224 -10.32 -14.33 0.92
C ILE A 224 -10.53 -13.17 1.89
N GLY A 225 -10.32 -11.94 1.43
CA GLY A 225 -10.49 -10.78 2.28
C GLY A 225 -11.07 -9.58 1.58
N PHE A 226 -11.67 -8.73 2.39
CA PHE A 226 -12.22 -7.45 2.01
C PHE A 226 -11.95 -6.41 3.08
N GLN A 227 -11.60 -5.18 2.66
CA GLN A 227 -11.35 -4.07 3.56
C GLN A 227 -11.90 -2.77 2.96
N ALA A 228 -12.60 -1.98 3.75
CA ALA A 228 -12.88 -0.59 3.47
C ALA A 228 -11.89 0.30 4.23
N GLU A 229 -11.25 1.21 3.53
CA GLU A 229 -10.30 2.19 4.09
C GLU A 229 -10.79 3.60 3.79
N ARG A 230 -10.92 4.43 4.81
CA ARG A 230 -11.29 5.83 4.68
C ARG A 230 -10.34 6.74 5.41
N SER A 231 -9.82 7.75 4.67
CA SER A 231 -8.95 8.79 5.23
C SER A 231 -9.66 10.14 5.22
N TRP A 232 -9.53 10.90 6.31
CA TRP A 232 -10.12 12.24 6.42
C TRP A 232 -9.31 13.14 7.36
N SER A 233 -9.54 14.43 7.27
CA SER A 233 -9.09 15.45 8.22
C SER A 233 -10.21 16.46 8.43
N ARG A 234 -10.23 17.13 9.58
CA ARG A 234 -11.25 18.15 9.87
C ARG A 234 -11.16 19.33 8.90
N VAL A 235 -9.94 19.73 8.58
CA VAL A 235 -9.63 20.73 7.55
C VAL A 235 -8.80 20.03 6.50
N TYR A 236 -9.18 20.15 5.23
CA TYR A 236 -8.48 19.49 4.13
C TYR A 236 -6.99 19.85 4.12
N GLY A 237 -6.14 18.82 4.04
CA GLY A 237 -4.69 19.00 4.03
C GLY A 237 -4.05 19.41 5.36
N SER A 238 -4.80 19.45 6.47
CA SER A 238 -4.30 19.84 7.79
C SER A 238 -4.48 18.74 8.83
N PRO A 239 -3.52 18.54 9.74
CA PRO A 239 -3.69 17.59 10.85
C PRO A 239 -4.82 18.02 11.81
N PRO A 240 -5.39 17.06 12.56
CA PRO A 240 -5.05 15.65 12.58
C PRO A 240 -5.56 14.92 11.33
N TYR A 241 -4.72 13.98 10.85
CA TYR A 241 -5.08 13.06 9.75
C TYR A 241 -5.61 11.77 10.35
N HIS A 242 -6.78 11.35 9.91
CA HIS A 242 -7.40 10.12 10.36
C HIS A 242 -7.46 9.11 9.23
N THR A 243 -7.20 7.85 9.53
CA THR A 243 -7.46 6.74 8.63
C THR A 243 -8.16 5.62 9.40
N THR A 244 -9.29 5.18 8.90
CA THR A 244 -10.01 4.01 9.47
C THR A 244 -10.07 2.91 8.43
N LYS A 245 -9.75 1.70 8.86
CA LYS A 245 -9.88 0.47 8.08
C LYS A 245 -10.80 -0.48 8.82
N ILE A 246 -11.77 -1.03 8.11
CA ILE A 246 -12.63 -2.10 8.58
C ILE A 246 -12.50 -3.22 7.58
N GLY A 247 -12.18 -4.40 8.04
CA GLY A 247 -12.00 -5.54 7.14
C GLY A 247 -12.40 -6.86 7.78
N LEU A 248 -12.64 -7.79 6.90
CA LEU A 248 -12.89 -9.19 7.20
C LEU A 248 -12.02 -10.03 6.30
N TYR A 249 -11.36 -11.04 6.84
CA TYR A 249 -10.78 -12.09 6.04
C TYR A 249 -11.17 -13.48 6.53
N LEU A 250 -11.17 -14.42 5.61
CA LEU A 250 -11.52 -15.81 5.81
C LEU A 250 -10.37 -16.67 5.33
N GLN A 251 -9.92 -17.58 6.17
CA GLN A 251 -8.99 -18.67 5.83
C GLN A 251 -9.79 -19.98 5.98
N PRO A 252 -10.41 -20.45 4.89
CA PRO A 252 -11.33 -21.59 4.96
C PRO A 252 -10.64 -22.91 5.24
N GLU A 253 -9.34 -22.97 4.97
CA GLU A 253 -8.51 -24.13 5.18
C GLU A 253 -7.07 -23.70 5.45
N ILE A 254 -6.50 -24.18 6.53
CA ILE A 254 -5.10 -24.05 6.90
C ILE A 254 -4.58 -25.47 7.09
N ASP A 255 -3.65 -25.87 6.24
CA ASP A 255 -2.99 -27.17 6.30
C ASP A 255 -1.52 -27.00 6.70
N THR A 256 -1.10 -27.74 7.72
CA THR A 256 0.25 -27.67 8.27
C THR A 256 1.22 -28.68 7.66
N ALA A 257 0.83 -29.44 6.63
CA ALA A 257 1.71 -30.42 6.00
C ALA A 257 3.06 -29.81 5.52
N ARG A 258 3.08 -28.50 5.29
CA ARG A 258 4.25 -27.77 4.79
C ARG A 258 4.84 -26.74 5.74
N THR A 259 4.25 -26.50 6.91
CA THR A 259 4.76 -25.48 7.83
C THR A 259 4.33 -25.73 9.27
N ASN A 260 5.25 -25.49 10.20
CA ASN A 260 4.97 -25.48 11.64
C ASN A 260 4.52 -24.09 12.13
N VAL A 261 4.43 -23.11 11.22
CA VAL A 261 4.12 -21.71 11.54
C VAL A 261 2.64 -21.49 11.76
N TYR A 262 1.79 -22.32 11.13
CA TYR A 262 0.35 -22.22 11.21
C TYR A 262 -0.25 -23.41 11.96
N ASP A 263 -1.17 -23.14 12.86
CA ASP A 263 -2.02 -24.19 13.40
C ASP A 263 -3.12 -24.54 12.38
N PRO A 264 -3.42 -25.87 12.20
CA PRO A 264 -4.43 -26.32 11.25
C PRO A 264 -5.83 -25.93 11.71
N GLY A 265 -6.65 -25.46 10.80
CA GLY A 265 -8.02 -25.08 11.12
C GLY A 265 -8.65 -24.12 10.15
N LYS A 266 -9.66 -23.39 10.61
CA LYS A 266 -10.36 -22.34 9.87
C LYS A 266 -10.30 -21.06 10.68
N LEU A 267 -10.06 -19.93 10.02
CA LEU A 267 -10.06 -18.63 10.66
C LEU A 267 -10.94 -17.66 9.89
N ALA A 268 -11.84 -17.01 10.59
CA ALA A 268 -12.55 -15.83 10.12
C ALA A 268 -12.26 -14.69 11.09
N LEU A 269 -11.66 -13.60 10.61
CA LEU A 269 -11.27 -12.48 11.44
C LEU A 269 -11.90 -11.17 10.96
N LEU A 270 -12.62 -10.51 11.85
CA LEU A 270 -13.09 -9.14 11.66
C LEU A 270 -12.13 -8.19 12.38
N TYR A 271 -11.74 -7.10 11.75
CA TYR A 271 -10.86 -6.11 12.36
C TYR A 271 -11.29 -4.67 12.07
N LEU A 272 -11.02 -3.80 13.03
CA LEU A 272 -11.12 -2.35 12.94
C LEU A 272 -9.76 -1.76 13.32
N LYS A 273 -9.20 -0.96 12.41
CA LYS A 273 -7.95 -0.24 12.63
C LYS A 273 -8.18 1.25 12.44
N HIS A 274 -7.78 2.05 13.40
CA HIS A 274 -7.90 3.50 13.37
C HIS A 274 -6.56 4.15 13.65
N SER A 275 -6.12 5.03 12.76
CA SER A 275 -4.86 5.77 12.91
C SER A 275 -5.13 7.26 12.94
N VAL A 276 -4.41 7.99 13.79
CA VAL A 276 -4.47 9.45 13.93
C VAL A 276 -3.07 10.01 13.90
N GLY A 277 -2.77 10.82 12.86
CA GLY A 277 -1.49 11.53 12.72
C GLY A 277 -1.60 12.98 13.19
N ILE A 278 -0.80 13.40 14.17
CA ILE A 278 -0.77 14.76 14.73
C ILE A 278 0.69 15.22 14.81
N GLY A 279 1.11 16.04 13.85
CA GLY A 279 2.49 16.57 13.81
C GLY A 279 3.51 15.45 13.70
N SER A 280 4.30 15.24 14.75
CA SER A 280 5.32 14.19 14.84
C SER A 280 4.82 12.87 15.44
N PHE A 281 3.55 12.79 15.80
CA PHE A 281 2.97 11.62 16.46
C PHE A 281 1.95 10.94 15.56
N ASP A 282 2.01 9.62 15.53
CA ASP A 282 0.98 8.74 14.99
C ASP A 282 0.51 7.79 16.08
N LEU A 283 -0.80 7.78 16.32
CA LEU A 283 -1.48 6.82 17.19
C LEU A 283 -2.28 5.86 16.33
N GLU A 284 -2.13 4.59 16.57
CA GLU A 284 -2.86 3.54 15.86
C GLU A 284 -3.48 2.57 16.88
N THR A 285 -4.79 2.38 16.77
CA THR A 285 -5.57 1.40 17.52
C THR A 285 -6.06 0.33 16.56
N GLU A 286 -5.82 -0.93 16.87
CA GLU A 286 -6.37 -2.07 16.14
C GLU A 286 -7.14 -2.97 17.10
N ILE A 287 -8.37 -3.30 16.73
CA ILE A 287 -9.22 -4.26 17.43
C ILE A 287 -9.57 -5.35 16.43
N SER A 288 -9.33 -6.60 16.79
CA SER A 288 -9.73 -7.73 15.96
C SER A 288 -10.44 -8.79 16.78
N SER A 289 -11.26 -9.58 16.11
CA SER A 289 -12.05 -10.64 16.73
C SER A 289 -12.27 -11.76 15.73
N SER A 290 -12.08 -12.98 16.19
CA SER A 290 -12.53 -14.14 15.45
C SER A 290 -14.07 -14.16 15.37
N VAL A 291 -14.60 -14.80 14.30
CA VAL A 291 -16.05 -14.91 14.05
C VAL A 291 -16.47 -16.36 14.29
N GLY A 292 -17.01 -16.63 15.49
CA GLY A 292 -17.29 -17.92 16.08
C GLY A 292 -17.69 -19.08 15.15
N PRO A 293 -18.81 -19.04 14.39
CA PRO A 293 -19.21 -20.22 13.62
C PRO A 293 -18.31 -20.55 12.42
N TYR A 294 -17.42 -19.63 12.03
CA TYR A 294 -16.51 -19.76 10.88
C TYR A 294 -15.04 -19.83 11.30
N SER A 295 -14.76 -19.91 12.59
CA SER A 295 -13.40 -20.00 13.13
C SER A 295 -13.27 -21.21 14.06
N THR A 296 -12.10 -21.89 14.00
CA THR A 296 -11.73 -22.95 14.93
C THR A 296 -11.42 -22.38 16.32
N TRP A 297 -10.96 -21.13 16.36
CA TRP A 297 -10.54 -20.43 17.58
C TRP A 297 -11.48 -19.27 17.88
N ASP A 298 -11.63 -18.98 19.17
CA ASP A 298 -12.40 -17.83 19.66
C ASP A 298 -11.48 -16.92 20.48
N PHE A 299 -11.19 -15.75 19.92
CA PHE A 299 -10.33 -14.76 20.56
C PHE A 299 -10.69 -13.33 20.16
N HIS A 300 -10.27 -12.40 21.02
CA HIS A 300 -10.35 -10.96 20.80
C HIS A 300 -8.99 -10.35 21.06
N ARG A 301 -8.58 -9.39 20.22
CA ARG A 301 -7.27 -8.77 20.29
C ARG A 301 -7.40 -7.24 20.22
N VAL A 302 -6.62 -6.55 21.05
CA VAL A 302 -6.46 -5.10 21.00
C VAL A 302 -4.99 -4.77 20.92
N THR A 303 -4.63 -3.89 20.00
CA THR A 303 -3.26 -3.42 19.83
C THR A 303 -3.26 -1.89 19.72
N GLU A 304 -2.43 -1.25 20.52
CA GLU A 304 -2.19 0.18 20.51
C GLU A 304 -0.73 0.44 20.10
N THR A 305 -0.52 1.27 19.10
CA THR A 305 0.81 1.67 18.67
C THR A 305 0.91 3.18 18.69
N VAL A 306 1.95 3.71 19.34
CA VAL A 306 2.30 5.12 19.33
C VAL A 306 3.65 5.27 18.64
N SER A 307 3.68 5.99 17.53
CA SER A 307 4.91 6.31 16.81
C SER A 307 5.21 7.80 16.93
N PHE A 308 6.49 8.12 17.02
CA PHE A 308 7.00 9.48 17.10
C PHE A 308 8.18 9.62 16.16
N GLU A 309 8.19 10.64 15.33
CA GLU A 309 9.35 11.02 14.53
C GLU A 309 9.60 12.53 14.63
N TRP A 310 10.83 12.88 15.01
CA TRP A 310 11.31 14.25 15.03
C TRP A 310 12.64 14.35 14.31
N SER A 311 12.81 15.39 13.50
CA SER A 311 14.08 15.64 12.83
C SER A 311 14.35 17.15 12.71
N ARG A 312 15.64 17.49 12.65
CA ARG A 312 16.10 18.86 12.48
C ARG A 312 17.37 18.92 11.64
N SER A 313 17.47 19.92 10.77
CA SER A 313 18.71 20.22 10.05
C SER A 313 19.76 20.81 11.01
N LEU A 314 20.99 20.31 10.91
CA LEU A 314 22.12 20.87 11.62
C LEU A 314 22.52 22.19 10.96
N ARG A 315 22.56 23.27 11.76
CA ARG A 315 23.14 24.56 11.37
C ARG A 315 24.48 24.70 12.09
N THR A 316 25.59 24.69 11.35
CA THR A 316 26.91 24.88 11.94
C THR A 316 27.59 26.14 11.44
N SER A 317 28.63 26.58 12.15
CA SER A 317 29.42 27.77 11.84
C SER A 317 30.30 27.56 10.59
N LYS A 318 30.74 28.65 9.98
CA LYS A 318 31.30 28.85 8.64
C LYS A 318 32.31 27.85 8.05
N PHE A 319 32.92 26.96 8.79
CA PHE A 319 33.99 26.10 8.29
C PHE A 319 33.55 24.77 7.65
N TRP A 320 32.36 24.24 8.02
CA TRP A 320 31.77 23.01 7.48
C TRP A 320 30.44 23.28 6.76
N ASP A 321 30.29 24.48 6.22
CA ASP A 321 28.98 25.09 5.96
C ASP A 321 28.13 24.36 4.92
N ASP A 322 28.68 23.84 3.85
CA ASP A 322 27.87 23.28 2.75
C ASP A 322 27.41 21.84 2.99
N MET A 323 28.23 21.00 3.62
CA MET A 323 27.86 19.61 3.88
C MET A 323 26.98 19.44 5.12
N LEU A 324 27.25 20.21 6.17
CA LEU A 324 26.53 20.10 7.44
C LEU A 324 25.20 20.87 7.48
N LYS A 325 25.03 21.92 6.67
CA LYS A 325 23.76 22.66 6.57
C LYS A 325 22.58 21.81 6.10
N LEU A 326 22.86 20.78 5.31
CA LEU A 326 21.84 19.87 4.75
C LEU A 326 21.77 18.54 5.51
N THR A 327 22.65 18.32 6.50
CA THR A 327 22.62 17.12 7.34
C THR A 327 21.47 17.23 8.32
N MET A 328 20.65 16.20 8.38
CA MET A 328 19.55 16.08 9.33
C MET A 328 19.94 15.13 10.46
N VAL A 329 19.57 15.48 11.67
CA VAL A 329 19.56 14.57 12.82
C VAL A 329 18.12 14.36 13.26
N GLY A 330 17.79 13.17 13.73
CA GLY A 330 16.45 12.90 14.19
C GLY A 330 16.36 11.72 15.15
N VAL A 331 15.17 11.57 15.71
CA VAL A 331 14.80 10.48 16.59
C VAL A 331 13.49 9.91 16.09
N ARG A 332 13.41 8.59 16.04
CA ARG A 332 12.18 7.83 15.86
C ARG A 332 11.99 6.92 17.06
N SER A 333 10.76 6.84 17.53
CA SER A 333 10.40 5.90 18.57
C SER A 333 9.05 5.30 18.25
N ARG A 334 8.89 4.02 18.56
CA ARG A 334 7.64 3.28 18.42
C ARG A 334 7.40 2.53 19.72
N PHE A 335 6.30 2.80 20.35
CA PHE A 335 5.79 2.08 21.48
C PHE A 335 4.59 1.24 21.04
N ILE A 336 4.53 -0.01 21.46
CA ILE A 336 3.40 -0.90 21.22
C ILE A 336 2.96 -1.54 22.53
N PHE A 337 1.65 -1.63 22.68
CA PHE A 337 0.99 -2.45 23.70
C PHE A 337 -0.05 -3.32 22.99
N GLY A 338 -0.08 -4.60 23.34
CA GLY A 338 -1.03 -5.54 22.77
C GLY A 338 -1.50 -6.56 23.78
N LYS A 339 -2.76 -6.97 23.68
CA LYS A 339 -3.35 -8.03 24.47
C LYS A 339 -4.37 -8.82 23.68
N THR A 340 -4.27 -10.13 23.77
CA THR A 340 -5.25 -11.09 23.25
C THR A 340 -5.94 -11.79 24.40
N TRP A 341 -7.23 -11.98 24.28
CA TRP A 341 -8.06 -12.81 25.14
C TRP A 341 -8.57 -13.97 24.30
N ALA A 342 -8.19 -15.16 24.60
CA ALA A 342 -8.65 -16.39 23.96
C ALA A 342 -9.46 -17.23 24.95
N ASP A 343 -10.39 -18.00 24.43
CA ASP A 343 -11.14 -18.99 25.20
C ASP A 343 -10.38 -20.32 25.33
N ASN A 344 -11.08 -21.39 25.68
CA ASN A 344 -10.49 -22.73 25.81
C ASN A 344 -9.96 -23.32 24.49
N SER A 345 -10.26 -22.74 23.35
CA SER A 345 -9.70 -23.15 22.05
C SER A 345 -8.25 -22.70 21.86
N GLY A 346 -7.80 -21.78 22.70
CA GLY A 346 -6.46 -21.20 22.65
C GLY A 346 -6.30 -20.13 21.57
N LEU A 347 -5.10 -19.59 21.47
CA LEU A 347 -4.70 -18.65 20.43
C LEU A 347 -3.85 -19.42 19.40
N PRO A 348 -4.20 -19.38 18.09
CA PRO A 348 -3.38 -20.04 17.08
C PRO A 348 -2.03 -19.31 16.91
N ASN A 349 -0.97 -20.05 16.60
CA ASN A 349 0.40 -19.51 16.48
C ASN A 349 0.50 -18.32 15.53
N GLN A 350 -0.24 -18.35 14.42
CA GLN A 350 -0.23 -17.28 13.41
C GLN A 350 -0.85 -15.96 13.91
N GLU A 351 -1.56 -15.97 15.03
CA GLU A 351 -2.20 -14.79 15.61
C GLU A 351 -1.53 -14.36 16.94
N GLY A 352 -0.50 -15.05 17.40
CA GLY A 352 0.32 -14.62 18.51
C GLY A 352 1.17 -13.39 18.16
N TYR A 353 1.44 -12.53 19.15
CA TYR A 353 2.36 -11.41 18.94
C TYR A 353 3.78 -11.91 18.78
N ASN A 354 4.46 -11.47 17.73
CA ASN A 354 5.85 -11.82 17.49
C ASN A 354 6.79 -10.86 18.21
N ILE A 355 7.84 -11.41 18.79
CA ILE A 355 8.84 -10.66 19.55
C ILE A 355 9.76 -9.89 18.61
N GLU A 356 10.18 -10.53 17.56
CA GLU A 356 11.23 -10.09 16.64
C GLU A 356 10.78 -9.10 15.56
N GLY A 357 9.49 -8.94 15.37
CA GLY A 357 8.88 -8.13 14.31
C GLY A 357 7.70 -8.86 13.70
N ASN A 358 7.42 -8.66 12.43
CA ASN A 358 6.43 -9.46 11.72
C ASN A 358 6.95 -10.89 11.56
N GLY A 359 6.17 -11.85 11.96
CA GLY A 359 6.62 -13.23 12.14
C GLY A 359 6.66 -14.08 10.89
N SER A 360 7.02 -15.33 11.10
CA SER A 360 7.09 -16.36 10.05
C SER A 360 5.77 -16.57 9.32
N ALA A 361 4.64 -16.39 10.00
CA ALA A 361 3.30 -16.42 9.38
C ALA A 361 3.13 -15.36 8.30
N ASP A 362 3.57 -14.14 8.53
CA ASP A 362 3.54 -13.06 7.54
C ASP A 362 4.50 -13.32 6.37
N MET A 363 5.65 -13.92 6.63
CA MET A 363 6.60 -14.34 5.58
C MET A 363 6.00 -15.44 4.72
N PHE A 364 5.38 -16.42 5.31
CA PHE A 364 4.74 -17.53 4.60
C PHE A 364 3.61 -17.09 3.65
N ARG A 365 2.88 -16.04 3.99
CA ARG A 365 1.85 -15.44 3.12
C ARG A 365 2.41 -14.76 1.87
N ARG A 366 3.70 -14.44 1.85
CA ARG A 366 4.35 -13.73 0.73
C ARG A 366 5.00 -14.73 -0.22
N SER A 367 4.52 -14.80 -1.45
CA SER A 367 4.97 -15.75 -2.48
C SER A 367 6.48 -15.72 -2.78
N TYR A 368 7.21 -14.71 -2.33
CA TYR A 368 8.67 -14.58 -2.50
C TYR A 368 9.48 -14.82 -1.21
N LEU A 369 8.79 -15.03 -0.07
CA LEU A 369 9.40 -15.28 1.24
C LEU A 369 8.79 -16.52 1.93
N ARG A 370 8.02 -17.29 1.19
CA ARG A 370 7.13 -18.34 1.69
C ARG A 370 7.77 -19.38 2.60
N ASP A 371 9.05 -19.50 2.57
CA ASP A 371 9.81 -20.49 3.29
C ASP A 371 10.64 -19.80 4.38
N GLU A 372 10.73 -20.38 5.57
CA GLU A 372 11.61 -19.91 6.63
C GLU A 372 13.09 -19.89 6.23
N SER A 373 13.44 -20.60 5.17
CA SER A 373 14.81 -20.89 4.78
C SER A 373 15.32 -20.14 3.56
N SER A 374 14.47 -19.47 2.74
CA SER A 374 14.99 -19.01 1.45
C SER A 374 14.59 -17.65 0.94
N PHE A 375 15.46 -16.68 1.16
CA PHE A 375 15.60 -15.57 0.22
C PHE A 375 16.68 -15.99 -0.81
N PHE A 376 16.28 -16.18 -2.08
CA PHE A 376 17.15 -16.70 -3.17
C PHE A 376 17.82 -18.06 -2.93
N GLY A 377 17.20 -18.96 -2.17
CA GLY A 377 17.77 -20.29 -1.92
C GLY A 377 19.00 -20.29 -1.00
N LEU A 378 19.22 -19.21 -0.26
CA LEU A 378 20.28 -19.10 0.70
C LEU A 378 19.69 -19.37 2.09
N THR A 379 19.69 -20.62 2.54
CA THR A 379 19.14 -21.10 3.81
C THR A 379 19.53 -20.26 5.03
N GLU A 380 20.76 -19.74 5.05
CA GLU A 380 21.25 -18.89 6.11
C GLU A 380 20.76 -17.43 6.03
N PHE A 381 20.31 -16.98 4.86
CA PHE A 381 19.95 -15.58 4.64
C PHE A 381 18.61 -15.19 5.25
N ASN A 382 17.66 -16.09 5.36
CA ASN A 382 16.35 -15.83 5.94
C ASN A 382 16.38 -15.53 7.43
N HIS A 383 17.27 -16.17 8.15
CA HIS A 383 17.51 -15.86 9.55
C HIS A 383 17.99 -14.41 9.76
N HIS A 384 18.46 -13.77 8.68
CA HIS A 384 18.89 -12.38 8.67
C HIS A 384 17.84 -11.41 8.09
N TYR A 385 16.76 -11.93 7.50
CA TYR A 385 15.73 -11.07 6.95
C TYR A 385 14.78 -10.58 8.03
N HIS A 386 14.71 -9.27 8.21
CA HIS A 386 13.87 -8.64 9.22
C HIS A 386 12.70 -7.87 8.59
N MET A 387 11.49 -8.17 9.06
CA MET A 387 10.29 -7.40 8.76
C MET A 387 9.91 -6.61 10.02
N PRO A 388 10.10 -5.27 10.02
CA PRO A 388 9.72 -4.44 11.17
C PRO A 388 8.23 -4.56 11.48
N GLY A 389 7.88 -4.67 12.74
CA GLY A 389 6.51 -4.81 13.21
C GLY A 389 6.46 -5.20 14.69
N GLU A 390 5.32 -5.43 15.24
CA GLU A 390 5.05 -5.93 16.58
C GLU A 390 6.15 -5.60 17.64
N GLY A 391 6.78 -6.61 18.24
CA GLY A 391 7.83 -6.40 19.27
C GLY A 391 9.09 -5.72 18.76
N ASN A 392 9.51 -6.06 17.55
CA ASN A 392 10.67 -5.48 16.85
C ASN A 392 11.99 -5.56 17.60
N ILE A 393 12.21 -6.64 18.37
CA ILE A 393 13.47 -6.89 19.10
C ILE A 393 14.45 -7.57 18.13
N ARG A 394 15.31 -6.77 17.49
CA ARG A 394 16.09 -7.15 16.29
C ARG A 394 17.14 -8.22 16.58
N GLY A 395 17.77 -8.19 17.75
CA GLY A 395 18.77 -9.20 18.16
C GLY A 395 18.22 -10.61 18.29
N PHE A 396 16.91 -10.79 18.29
CA PHE A 396 16.24 -12.08 18.45
C PHE A 396 15.58 -12.59 17.16
N VAL A 397 15.75 -11.95 16.04
CA VAL A 397 15.20 -12.38 14.74
C VAL A 397 15.70 -13.78 14.38
N GLY A 398 14.78 -14.65 13.95
CA GLY A 398 15.08 -16.01 13.53
C GLY A 398 15.44 -16.98 14.65
N LYS A 399 15.15 -16.64 15.90
CA LYS A 399 15.43 -17.53 17.07
C LYS A 399 14.27 -18.48 17.39
N GLY A 400 13.15 -18.38 16.66
CA GLY A 400 12.00 -19.25 16.86
C GLY A 400 11.28 -19.03 18.19
N GLU A 401 11.32 -17.81 18.70
CA GLU A 401 10.60 -17.43 19.92
C GLU A 401 9.08 -17.62 19.70
N PRO A 402 8.39 -18.34 20.60
CA PRO A 402 6.96 -18.56 20.45
C PRO A 402 6.19 -17.25 20.56
N GLY A 403 5.06 -17.16 19.86
CA GLY A 403 4.15 -16.02 19.93
C GLY A 403 3.69 -15.71 21.35
N ALA A 404 3.36 -14.46 21.63
CA ALA A 404 2.91 -13.99 22.93
C ALA A 404 1.41 -13.63 22.92
N ASP A 405 0.73 -13.84 24.04
CA ASP A 405 -0.66 -13.40 24.25
C ASP A 405 -0.75 -11.90 24.49
N ALA A 406 0.31 -11.33 25.04
CA ALA A 406 0.41 -9.91 25.29
C ALA A 406 1.84 -9.41 25.15
N LEU A 407 1.98 -8.15 24.78
CA LEU A 407 3.27 -7.51 24.67
C LEU A 407 3.21 -6.02 25.08
N THR A 408 4.34 -5.55 25.55
CA THR A 408 4.68 -4.13 25.62
C THR A 408 6.10 -3.97 25.11
N ALA A 409 6.31 -3.19 24.06
CA ALA A 409 7.65 -3.01 23.53
C ALA A 409 7.89 -1.55 23.11
N LEU A 410 9.15 -1.14 23.16
CA LEU A 410 9.64 0.16 22.75
C LEU A 410 10.83 -0.04 21.82
N SER A 411 10.75 0.57 20.63
CA SER A 411 11.88 0.67 19.71
C SER A 411 12.23 2.13 19.53
N THR A 412 13.51 2.46 19.63
CA THR A 412 13.98 3.85 19.47
C THR A 412 15.22 3.88 18.58
N GLU A 413 15.28 4.87 17.69
CA GLU A 413 16.41 5.12 16.81
C GLU A 413 16.80 6.58 16.84
N ILE A 414 18.09 6.84 17.01
CA ILE A 414 18.69 8.16 16.81
C ILE A 414 19.46 8.10 15.50
N TYR A 415 19.15 8.97 14.55
CA TYR A 415 19.73 8.89 13.22
C TYR A 415 20.35 10.18 12.74
N VAL A 416 21.32 10.02 11.85
CA VAL A 416 21.95 11.10 11.06
C VAL A 416 21.75 10.81 9.59
N ARG A 417 21.27 11.80 8.85
CA ARG A 417 21.04 11.73 7.42
C ARG A 417 21.86 12.83 6.73
N PRO A 418 23.00 12.48 6.13
CA PRO A 418 23.77 13.40 5.29
C PRO A 418 22.93 13.91 4.10
N PRO A 419 23.37 14.95 3.38
CA PRO A 419 22.73 15.39 2.14
C PRO A 419 22.59 14.23 1.16
N ALA A 420 21.47 14.20 0.43
CA ALA A 420 21.25 13.20 -0.60
C ALA A 420 22.35 13.31 -1.69
N LEU A 421 22.78 12.17 -2.20
CA LEU A 421 23.65 12.12 -3.36
C LEU A 421 22.85 12.54 -4.59
N GLN A 422 23.24 13.65 -5.22
CA GLN A 422 22.63 14.22 -6.42
C GLN A 422 23.74 14.48 -7.42
N LYS A 423 24.10 13.48 -8.24
CA LYS A 423 25.09 13.61 -9.30
C LYS A 423 24.84 12.56 -10.39
N GLY A 424 24.81 13.01 -11.65
CA GLY A 424 24.54 12.15 -12.79
C GLY A 424 23.12 11.59 -12.76
N TYR A 425 22.95 10.27 -12.81
CA TYR A 425 21.62 9.63 -12.70
C TYR A 425 20.84 10.08 -11.47
N PHE A 426 21.52 10.42 -10.37
CA PHE A 426 20.90 10.83 -9.11
C PHE A 426 20.53 12.31 -9.05
N ASP A 427 20.72 13.08 -10.10
CA ASP A 427 20.25 14.48 -10.15
C ASP A 427 18.70 14.53 -10.04
N ASP A 428 18.01 13.64 -10.75
CA ASP A 428 16.54 13.50 -10.71
C ASP A 428 16.07 12.43 -9.73
N HIS A 429 16.96 11.53 -9.28
CA HIS A 429 16.67 10.39 -8.41
C HIS A 429 17.59 10.37 -7.18
N PRO A 430 17.42 11.31 -6.23
CA PRO A 430 18.36 11.47 -5.12
C PRO A 430 18.48 10.21 -4.27
N LEU A 431 19.73 9.80 -4.00
CA LEU A 431 20.04 8.68 -3.14
C LEU A 431 20.35 9.20 -1.73
N THR A 432 19.60 8.75 -0.76
CA THR A 432 19.70 9.17 0.64
C THR A 432 20.28 8.04 1.49
N LEU A 433 21.37 8.33 2.19
CA LEU A 433 21.94 7.45 3.22
C LEU A 433 21.50 7.94 4.61
N GLU A 434 21.22 6.99 5.50
CA GLU A 434 20.91 7.27 6.91
C GLU A 434 21.67 6.29 7.79
N LEU A 435 22.31 6.81 8.82
CA LEU A 435 23.03 6.05 9.85
C LEU A 435 22.25 6.20 11.16
N ALA A 436 22.00 5.10 11.87
CA ALA A 436 21.23 5.11 13.10
C ALA A 436 21.92 4.32 14.22
N LEU A 437 21.72 4.78 15.44
CA LEU A 437 21.85 3.97 16.64
C LEU A 437 20.45 3.55 17.05
N PHE A 438 20.24 2.28 17.33
CA PHE A 438 18.95 1.79 17.78
C PHE A 438 19.05 1.10 19.13
N GLY A 439 17.92 1.06 19.84
CA GLY A 439 17.70 0.24 21.02
C GLY A 439 16.24 -0.19 21.04
N ASP A 440 16.04 -1.48 21.24
CA ASP A 440 14.73 -2.12 21.33
C ASP A 440 14.61 -2.80 22.68
N GLY A 441 13.41 -2.84 23.26
CA GLY A 441 13.16 -3.55 24.50
C GLY A 441 11.68 -3.83 24.68
N GLY A 442 11.36 -4.99 25.28
CA GLY A 442 9.98 -5.38 25.47
C GLY A 442 9.78 -6.44 26.54
N ILE A 443 8.54 -6.52 26.97
CA ILE A 443 8.04 -7.55 27.88
C ILE A 443 6.91 -8.29 27.15
N PHE A 444 7.00 -9.60 27.15
CA PHE A 444 6.12 -10.50 26.43
C PHE A 444 5.56 -11.53 27.41
N TRP A 445 4.26 -11.77 27.34
CA TRP A 445 3.55 -12.70 28.20
C TRP A 445 2.91 -13.82 27.37
N ASN A 446 3.06 -15.04 27.83
CA ASN A 446 2.36 -16.20 27.33
C ASN A 446 1.78 -16.96 28.54
N GLY A 447 0.47 -16.75 28.78
CA GLY A 447 -0.12 -17.18 30.06
C GLY A 447 0.51 -16.44 31.24
N ARG A 448 1.18 -17.21 32.13
CA ARG A 448 1.92 -16.67 33.28
C ARG A 448 3.41 -16.49 33.04
N ASP A 449 3.91 -17.06 31.97
CA ASP A 449 5.33 -16.94 31.61
C ASP A 449 5.61 -15.54 31.07
N THR A 450 6.75 -15.00 31.49
CA THR A 450 7.15 -13.64 31.09
C THR A 450 8.58 -13.66 30.56
N ARG A 451 8.75 -12.99 29.43
CA ARG A 451 10.05 -12.79 28.78
C ARG A 451 10.32 -11.30 28.67
N THR A 452 11.45 -10.84 29.18
CA THR A 452 11.91 -9.45 29.02
C THR A 452 13.17 -9.48 28.17
N LEU A 453 13.12 -8.85 27.03
CA LEU A 453 14.16 -8.88 26.01
C LEU A 453 14.55 -7.46 25.64
N ALA A 454 15.83 -7.25 25.38
CA ALA A 454 16.34 -5.97 24.91
C ALA A 454 17.57 -6.16 24.01
N ASP A 455 17.73 -5.25 23.06
CA ASP A 455 18.94 -5.15 22.25
C ASP A 455 19.30 -3.71 21.91
N ALA A 456 20.51 -3.50 21.38
CA ALA A 456 20.94 -2.24 20.82
C ALA A 456 21.98 -2.48 19.71
N GLY A 457 22.03 -1.57 18.74
CA GLY A 457 22.90 -1.75 17.59
C GLY A 457 23.02 -0.52 16.68
N LEU A 458 23.63 -0.78 15.53
CA LEU A 458 23.82 0.19 14.44
C LEU A 458 22.90 -0.15 13.27
N GLY A 459 22.31 0.86 12.67
CA GLY A 459 21.46 0.74 11.49
C GLY A 459 21.98 1.57 10.32
N PHE A 460 21.92 0.99 9.13
CA PHE A 460 22.21 1.65 7.86
C PHE A 460 20.97 1.61 6.99
N ARG A 461 20.60 2.73 6.37
CA ARG A 461 19.46 2.80 5.47
C ARG A 461 19.84 3.53 4.21
N LEU A 462 19.47 2.94 3.09
CA LEU A 462 19.61 3.51 1.76
C LEU A 462 18.23 3.69 1.14
N LYS A 463 17.89 4.91 0.76
CA LYS A 463 16.62 5.26 0.12
C LYS A 463 16.89 5.98 -1.18
N GLY A 464 16.17 5.64 -2.23
CA GLY A 464 16.30 6.29 -3.52
C GLY A 464 15.31 5.73 -4.51
N LYS A 465 15.55 6.02 -5.79
CA LYS A 465 14.86 5.38 -6.91
C LYS A 465 15.85 4.67 -7.80
N LEU A 466 15.48 3.50 -8.25
CA LEU A 466 16.22 2.75 -9.25
C LEU A 466 15.23 2.38 -10.37
N PHE A 467 15.47 2.86 -11.59
CA PHE A 467 14.57 2.66 -12.74
C PHE A 467 13.10 2.99 -12.40
N GLU A 468 12.84 4.19 -11.86
CA GLU A 468 11.51 4.68 -11.44
C GLU A 468 10.83 3.87 -10.32
N LYS A 469 11.48 2.85 -9.78
CA LYS A 469 11.01 2.07 -8.63
C LYS A 469 11.67 2.56 -7.36
N ASP A 470 10.91 2.68 -6.29
CA ASP A 470 11.44 3.04 -4.98
C ASP A 470 12.40 1.94 -4.50
N LEU A 471 13.64 2.32 -4.24
CA LEU A 471 14.66 1.48 -3.61
C LEU A 471 14.71 1.79 -2.12
N PHE A 472 14.57 0.78 -1.32
CA PHE A 472 14.79 0.86 0.11
C PHE A 472 15.59 -0.35 0.57
N LEU A 473 16.75 -0.10 1.16
CA LEU A 473 17.60 -1.12 1.76
C LEU A 473 17.93 -0.70 3.20
N ARG A 474 17.79 -1.61 4.13
CA ARG A 474 18.15 -1.45 5.53
C ARG A 474 19.04 -2.59 5.96
N VAL A 475 20.10 -2.29 6.69
CA VAL A 475 20.97 -3.24 7.36
C VAL A 475 21.11 -2.82 8.81
N ASP A 476 20.75 -3.71 9.74
CA ASP A 476 20.89 -3.49 11.18
C ASP A 476 21.91 -4.49 11.74
N ILE A 477 22.74 -4.02 12.66
CA ILE A 477 23.79 -4.80 13.31
C ILE A 477 23.59 -4.70 14.83
N PRO A 478 22.81 -5.60 15.45
CA PRO A 478 22.71 -5.70 16.89
C PRO A 478 24.08 -6.13 17.47
N PHE A 479 24.54 -5.52 18.56
CA PHE A 479 25.80 -5.87 19.23
C PHE A 479 25.70 -5.89 20.75
N LEU A 480 24.60 -5.43 21.31
CA LEU A 480 24.24 -5.54 22.71
C LEU A 480 22.87 -6.20 22.82
N TRP A 481 22.70 -7.09 23.77
CA TRP A 481 21.43 -7.79 24.02
C TRP A 481 21.34 -8.20 25.48
N ALA A 482 20.10 -8.35 25.95
CA ALA A 482 19.79 -8.87 27.27
C ALA A 482 18.46 -9.64 27.21
N ALA A 483 18.43 -10.76 27.93
CA ALA A 483 17.23 -11.57 28.06
C ALA A 483 17.03 -11.98 29.53
N LEU A 484 15.78 -11.90 30.00
CA LEU A 484 15.35 -12.38 31.30
C LEU A 484 14.06 -13.17 31.11
N TYR A 485 14.09 -14.44 31.44
CA TYR A 485 12.95 -15.35 31.38
C TYR A 485 12.45 -15.67 32.79
N ASN A 486 11.16 -15.64 32.99
CA ASN A 486 10.49 -16.03 34.20
C ASN A 486 9.39 -17.04 33.87
N TYR A 487 9.65 -18.31 34.14
CA TYR A 487 8.75 -19.42 33.88
C TYR A 487 8.04 -19.86 35.14
N GLU A 488 6.77 -20.27 35.05
CA GLU A 488 5.97 -20.74 36.17
C GLU A 488 6.47 -22.13 36.67
N ASN A 489 7.03 -22.96 35.78
CA ASN A 489 7.50 -24.29 36.09
C ASN A 489 9.02 -24.33 36.31
N GLU A 490 9.46 -24.76 37.47
CA GLU A 490 10.90 -24.87 37.84
C GLU A 490 11.72 -25.79 36.90
N GLN A 491 11.08 -26.71 36.16
CA GLN A 491 11.75 -27.59 35.20
C GLN A 491 12.26 -26.87 33.97
N ASP A 492 11.67 -25.74 33.63
CA ASP A 492 12.07 -24.92 32.48
C ASP A 492 13.14 -23.88 32.83
N HIS A 493 13.36 -23.60 34.13
CA HIS A 493 14.43 -22.68 34.59
C HIS A 493 15.84 -23.11 34.18
N ASN A 494 16.10 -24.41 34.00
CA ASN A 494 17.43 -24.89 33.58
C ASN A 494 17.71 -24.62 32.08
N LYS A 495 16.72 -24.37 31.26
CA LYS A 495 16.90 -23.98 29.85
C LYS A 495 17.31 -22.50 29.70
N SER A 496 16.95 -21.64 30.64
CA SER A 496 17.10 -20.20 30.54
C SER A 496 18.56 -19.70 30.52
N ASN A 497 19.52 -20.46 31.02
CA ASN A 497 20.92 -20.02 31.11
C ASN A 497 21.85 -20.58 30.03
N GLU A 498 21.43 -21.56 29.24
CA GLU A 498 22.25 -22.17 28.18
C GLU A 498 21.90 -21.71 26.76
N GLU A 499 20.66 -21.29 26.49
CA GLU A 499 20.19 -20.95 25.15
C GLU A 499 20.49 -19.51 24.71
N VAL A 500 20.95 -18.64 25.57
CA VAL A 500 21.24 -17.22 25.30
C VAL A 500 22.51 -17.00 24.46
N LYS A 501 23.09 -17.99 23.83
CA LYS A 501 24.40 -17.87 23.17
C LYS A 501 24.38 -17.48 21.69
N ASP A 502 23.25 -17.58 20.99
CA ASP A 502 23.20 -17.33 19.57
C ASP A 502 22.30 -16.13 19.23
N TYR A 503 22.88 -14.93 19.11
CA TYR A 503 22.23 -13.71 18.67
C TYR A 503 22.49 -13.44 17.22
N GLN A 504 21.57 -12.73 16.57
CA GLN A 504 21.80 -12.29 15.20
C GLN A 504 22.88 -11.22 15.14
N SER A 505 23.88 -11.45 14.29
CA SER A 505 24.99 -10.51 14.11
C SER A 505 24.69 -9.40 13.09
N TRP A 506 23.75 -9.61 12.19
CA TRP A 506 23.29 -8.63 11.22
C TRP A 506 21.92 -9.00 10.66
N LEU A 507 21.15 -7.99 10.23
CA LEU A 507 19.83 -8.13 9.66
C LEU A 507 19.71 -7.29 8.39
N ILE A 508 18.89 -7.73 7.45
CA ILE A 508 18.59 -6.99 6.23
C ILE A 508 17.07 -6.84 6.06
N SER A 509 16.66 -5.71 5.53
CA SER A 509 15.25 -5.45 5.21
C SER A 509 15.12 -4.59 3.96
N PHE A 510 14.11 -4.88 3.16
CA PHE A 510 13.69 -4.10 2.00
C PHE A 510 12.39 -3.33 2.26
N GLN A 511 11.99 -3.21 3.51
CA GLN A 511 10.80 -2.50 3.92
C GLN A 511 11.14 -1.20 4.64
N ARG A 512 10.31 -0.20 4.48
CA ARG A 512 10.39 1.01 5.29
C ARG A 512 10.15 0.61 6.74
N GLY A 513 11.21 0.70 7.55
CA GLY A 513 11.14 0.35 8.95
C GLY A 513 10.42 1.40 9.78
N ILE A 514 10.10 1.05 10.99
CA ILE A 514 9.41 1.62 12.15
C ILE A 514 8.33 2.63 11.81
#